data_70001ebba49e06f5d29b3a61fd276b2f
#
_entry.id   70001ebba49e06f5d29b3a61fd276b2f
#
_cell.length_a   1.000
_cell.length_b   1.000
_cell.length_c   1.000
_cell.angle_alpha   90.00
_cell.angle_beta   90.00
_cell.angle_gamma   90.00
#
_symmetry.space_group_name_H-M   'P 1'
#
loop_
_entity.id
_entity.type
_entity.pdbx_description
1 polymer ?
#
loop_
_entity_poly.entity_id
_entity_poly.type
_entity_poly.pdbx_seq_one_letter_code
_entity_poly.pdbx_strand_id
1 'polypeptide(L)'
;MQGKKWMERICRRYSEILGEQLTGIYLYGSAAFGCACDASDLDFIVVVSGAPSQQQKREMIALLLCLSREPDAPGKGFEMSVVEQTACRPFCYPTPYLLHYSQSYQKQFTEDLDGWCRRMNGVDYDLAAHFTVIRQAGICLCGKPIAAVFGQVPRENYLGSICRDVQDAPVQILDQ
;
A
#
# COMPACT_ATOMS: atom_id res chain seq x y z
N MET A 1 -15.22 -10.44 -6.62
CA MET A 1 -14.17 -9.42 -6.55
C MET A 1 -12.93 -10.00 -7.20
N GLN A 2 -12.51 -9.42 -8.30
CA GLN A 2 -11.23 -9.73 -8.93
C GLN A 2 -10.11 -9.40 -7.92
N GLY A 3 -9.15 -10.28 -7.77
CA GLY A 3 -8.10 -10.11 -6.75
C GLY A 3 -8.38 -10.71 -5.36
N LYS A 4 -9.60 -11.20 -5.08
CA LYS A 4 -9.95 -11.75 -3.77
C LYS A 4 -8.97 -12.84 -3.30
N LYS A 5 -8.63 -13.79 -4.18
CA LYS A 5 -7.69 -14.87 -3.85
C LYS A 5 -6.30 -14.37 -3.45
N TRP A 6 -5.83 -13.27 -4.07
CA TRP A 6 -4.54 -12.68 -3.77
C TRP A 6 -4.56 -12.02 -2.40
N MET A 7 -5.61 -11.27 -2.11
CA MET A 7 -5.75 -10.59 -0.83
C MET A 7 -5.93 -11.57 0.32
N GLU A 8 -6.64 -12.67 0.13
CA GLU A 8 -6.74 -13.75 1.13
C GLU A 8 -5.37 -14.38 1.43
N ARG A 9 -4.55 -14.62 0.40
CA ARG A 9 -3.19 -15.15 0.56
C ARG A 9 -2.28 -14.15 1.28
N ILE A 10 -2.34 -12.88 0.88
CA ILE A 10 -1.56 -11.80 1.50
C ILE A 10 -1.96 -11.64 2.97
N CYS A 11 -3.25 -11.55 3.26
CA CYS A 11 -3.73 -11.41 4.65
C CYS A 11 -3.26 -12.56 5.53
N ARG A 12 -3.40 -13.79 5.08
CA ARG A 12 -2.95 -14.96 5.84
C ARG A 12 -1.45 -14.91 6.11
N ARG A 13 -0.64 -14.70 5.05
CA ARG A 13 0.82 -14.72 5.20
C ARG A 13 1.34 -13.53 5.99
N TYR A 14 0.77 -12.35 5.81
CA TYR A 14 1.19 -11.17 6.57
C TYR A 14 0.78 -11.27 8.04
N SER A 15 -0.37 -11.90 8.35
CA SER A 15 -0.74 -12.21 9.73
C SER A 15 0.24 -13.19 10.39
N GLU A 16 0.74 -14.18 9.65
CA GLU A 16 1.77 -15.11 10.13
C GLU A 16 3.12 -14.41 10.35
N ILE A 17 3.54 -13.54 9.41
CA ILE A 17 4.83 -12.82 9.46
C ILE A 17 4.85 -11.78 10.57
N LEU A 18 3.79 -10.98 10.70
CA LEU A 18 3.74 -9.83 11.61
C LEU A 18 3.18 -10.20 13.00
N GLY A 19 2.36 -11.23 13.09
CA GLY A 19 1.74 -11.64 14.34
C GLY A 19 0.98 -10.49 15.02
N GLU A 20 1.24 -10.27 16.29
CA GLU A 20 0.60 -9.21 17.10
C GLU A 20 0.96 -7.78 16.67
N GLN A 21 2.01 -7.60 15.86
CA GLN A 21 2.35 -6.29 15.29
C GLN A 21 1.37 -5.85 14.21
N LEU A 22 0.62 -6.77 13.60
CA LEU A 22 -0.35 -6.43 12.56
C LEU A 22 -1.58 -5.75 13.15
N THR A 23 -1.76 -4.46 12.88
CA THR A 23 -2.97 -3.73 13.22
C THR A 23 -4.09 -3.99 12.22
N GLY A 24 -3.76 -4.08 10.93
CA GLY A 24 -4.71 -4.43 9.88
C GLY A 24 -4.18 -4.22 8.47
N ILE A 25 -4.93 -4.74 7.49
CA ILE A 25 -4.67 -4.60 6.06
C ILE A 25 -5.91 -4.02 5.39
N TYR A 26 -5.72 -2.97 4.60
CA TYR A 26 -6.78 -2.15 4.04
C TYR A 26 -6.60 -2.00 2.53
N LEU A 27 -7.58 -2.52 1.77
CA LEU A 27 -7.64 -2.39 0.31
C LEU A 27 -8.25 -1.05 -0.06
N TYR A 28 -7.68 -0.38 -1.06
CA TYR A 28 -8.22 0.86 -1.62
C TYR A 28 -8.10 0.84 -3.16
N GLY A 29 -8.24 1.98 -3.80
CA GLY A 29 -8.13 2.09 -5.25
C GLY A 29 -9.26 1.39 -6.01
N SER A 30 -9.03 1.09 -7.28
CA SER A 30 -10.05 0.56 -8.20
C SER A 30 -10.69 -0.75 -7.73
N ALA A 31 -9.92 -1.60 -7.07
CA ALA A 31 -10.40 -2.88 -6.55
C ALA A 31 -11.41 -2.72 -5.41
N ALA A 32 -11.24 -1.72 -4.55
CA ALA A 32 -12.18 -1.42 -3.46
C ALA A 32 -13.49 -0.82 -4.00
N PHE A 33 -13.42 0.00 -5.06
CA PHE A 33 -14.58 0.58 -5.72
C PHE A 33 -15.36 -0.40 -6.63
N GLY A 34 -14.86 -1.62 -6.83
CA GLY A 34 -15.47 -2.58 -7.74
C GLY A 34 -15.29 -2.24 -9.23
N CYS A 35 -14.38 -1.32 -9.55
CA CYS A 35 -14.05 -0.88 -10.91
C CYS A 35 -12.77 -1.51 -11.45
N ALA A 36 -12.18 -2.48 -10.73
CA ALA A 36 -10.96 -3.15 -11.15
C ALA A 36 -11.19 -3.91 -12.47
N CYS A 37 -10.27 -3.77 -13.40
CA CYS A 37 -10.17 -4.55 -14.63
C CYS A 37 -8.88 -5.39 -14.63
N ASP A 38 -8.68 -6.21 -15.65
CA ASP A 38 -7.50 -7.08 -15.77
C ASP A 38 -6.19 -6.29 -15.80
N ALA A 39 -6.22 -5.01 -16.17
CA ALA A 39 -5.08 -4.11 -16.20
C ALA A 39 -4.91 -3.29 -14.91
N SER A 40 -5.73 -3.51 -13.87
CA SER A 40 -5.62 -2.78 -12.60
C SER A 40 -4.56 -3.41 -11.69
N ASP A 41 -3.96 -2.57 -10.86
CA ASP A 41 -3.18 -2.98 -9.69
C ASP A 41 -4.07 -3.36 -8.50
N LEU A 42 -3.45 -3.92 -7.48
CA LEU A 42 -4.08 -4.13 -6.19
C LEU A 42 -3.36 -3.27 -5.15
N ASP A 43 -4.04 -2.19 -4.74
CA ASP A 43 -3.52 -1.18 -3.84
C ASP A 43 -3.96 -1.47 -2.40
N PHE A 44 -3.01 -1.62 -1.49
CA PHE A 44 -3.33 -1.85 -0.08
C PHE A 44 -2.31 -1.25 0.88
N ILE A 45 -2.80 -0.91 2.06
CA ILE A 45 -1.96 -0.43 3.18
C ILE A 45 -1.96 -1.48 4.28
N VAL A 46 -0.75 -1.75 4.78
CA VAL A 46 -0.52 -2.57 5.97
C VAL A 46 -0.22 -1.63 7.13
N VAL A 47 -1.03 -1.67 8.17
CA VAL A 47 -0.81 -0.88 9.38
C VAL A 47 -0.26 -1.79 10.47
N VAL A 48 0.81 -1.33 11.11
CA VAL A 48 1.51 -2.06 12.18
C VAL A 48 1.58 -1.23 13.46
N SER A 49 1.70 -1.90 14.61
CA SER A 49 1.87 -1.26 15.92
C SER A 49 3.31 -0.88 16.25
N GLY A 50 4.27 -1.35 15.45
CA GLY A 50 5.70 -1.07 15.57
C GLY A 50 6.44 -1.51 14.32
N ALA A 51 7.64 -0.98 14.11
CA ALA A 51 8.42 -1.23 12.90
C ALA A 51 8.72 -2.73 12.70
N PRO A 52 8.41 -3.30 11.51
CA PRO A 52 8.78 -4.66 11.19
C PRO A 52 10.30 -4.86 11.18
N SER A 53 10.74 -6.01 11.64
CA SER A 53 12.15 -6.41 11.54
C SER A 53 12.58 -6.54 10.08
N GLN A 54 13.89 -6.56 9.85
CA GLN A 54 14.45 -6.78 8.51
C GLN A 54 13.97 -8.10 7.90
N GLN A 55 13.89 -9.16 8.70
CA GLN A 55 13.40 -10.45 8.25
C GLN A 55 11.93 -10.41 7.85
N GLN A 56 11.09 -9.73 8.65
CA GLN A 56 9.67 -9.57 8.31
C GLN A 56 9.47 -8.78 7.02
N LYS A 57 10.20 -7.66 6.84
CA LYS A 57 10.18 -6.88 5.58
C LYS A 57 10.55 -7.75 4.39
N ARG A 58 11.61 -8.54 4.51
CA ARG A 58 12.08 -9.47 3.48
C ARG A 58 11.00 -10.48 3.11
N GLU A 59 10.39 -11.12 4.09
CA GLU A 59 9.34 -12.13 3.85
C GLU A 59 8.09 -11.53 3.19
N MET A 60 7.70 -10.32 3.59
CA MET A 60 6.59 -9.60 2.98
C MET A 60 6.85 -9.30 1.49
N ILE A 61 8.03 -8.77 1.15
CA ILE A 61 8.40 -8.47 -0.24
C ILE A 61 8.58 -9.76 -1.04
N ALA A 62 9.22 -10.79 -0.48
CA ALA A 62 9.40 -12.06 -1.16
C ALA A 62 8.07 -12.70 -1.57
N LEU A 63 7.03 -12.57 -0.72
CA LEU A 63 5.69 -12.99 -1.07
C LEU A 63 5.16 -12.24 -2.30
N LEU A 64 5.24 -10.89 -2.32
CA LEU A 64 4.74 -10.09 -3.45
C LEU A 64 5.50 -10.41 -4.74
N LEU A 65 6.81 -10.59 -4.68
CA LEU A 65 7.63 -11.01 -5.82
C LEU A 65 7.21 -12.40 -6.34
N CYS A 66 6.88 -13.32 -5.45
CA CYS A 66 6.38 -14.64 -5.82
C CYS A 66 5.01 -14.54 -6.51
N LEU A 67 4.08 -13.81 -5.91
CA LEU A 67 2.72 -13.63 -6.43
C LEU A 67 2.72 -12.90 -7.79
N SER A 68 3.60 -11.93 -7.98
CA SER A 68 3.72 -11.17 -9.24
C SER A 68 4.21 -12.01 -10.43
N ARG A 69 4.75 -13.21 -10.18
CA ARG A 69 5.21 -14.13 -11.24
C ARG A 69 4.15 -15.13 -11.66
N GLU A 70 3.02 -15.18 -10.97
CA GLU A 70 1.95 -16.11 -11.31
C GLU A 70 1.24 -15.65 -12.60
N PRO A 71 0.81 -16.58 -13.48
CA PRO A 71 0.27 -16.24 -14.80
C PRO A 71 -0.97 -15.35 -14.78
N ASP A 72 -1.72 -15.39 -13.68
CA ASP A 72 -2.96 -14.64 -13.46
C ASP A 72 -2.80 -13.52 -12.42
N ALA A 73 -1.55 -13.09 -12.16
CA ALA A 73 -1.27 -11.94 -11.31
C ALA A 73 -1.98 -10.66 -11.84
N PRO A 74 -2.30 -9.70 -10.96
CA PRO A 74 -2.88 -8.42 -11.40
C PRO A 74 -2.01 -7.76 -12.47
N GLY A 75 -2.64 -7.19 -13.51
CA GLY A 75 -1.93 -6.69 -14.68
C GLY A 75 -0.88 -5.63 -14.40
N LYS A 76 -1.14 -4.74 -13.44
CA LYS A 76 -0.16 -3.76 -12.92
C LYS A 76 0.51 -4.19 -11.61
N GLY A 77 0.28 -5.43 -11.16
CA GLY A 77 0.90 -5.98 -9.96
C GLY A 77 0.25 -5.52 -8.66
N PHE A 78 1.07 -5.41 -7.65
CA PHE A 78 0.67 -5.01 -6.31
C PHE A 78 1.32 -3.67 -5.96
N GLU A 79 0.57 -2.82 -5.27
CA GLU A 79 1.10 -1.63 -4.62
C GLU A 79 0.82 -1.71 -3.12
N MET A 80 1.86 -1.60 -2.31
CA MET A 80 1.78 -1.76 -0.86
C MET A 80 2.62 -0.72 -0.15
N SER A 81 2.03 -0.08 0.86
CA SER A 81 2.77 0.71 1.84
C SER A 81 2.55 0.15 3.25
N VAL A 82 3.62 0.04 4.02
CA VAL A 82 3.59 -0.30 5.45
C VAL A 82 3.76 0.98 6.24
N VAL A 83 2.79 1.27 7.11
CA VAL A 83 2.78 2.47 7.95
C VAL A 83 2.55 2.09 9.42
N GLU A 84 3.08 2.90 10.32
CA GLU A 84 2.83 2.70 11.74
C GLU A 84 1.49 3.34 12.15
N GLN A 85 0.74 2.69 13.05
CA GLN A 85 -0.56 3.18 13.52
C GLN A 85 -0.48 4.59 14.11
N THR A 86 0.64 4.95 14.74
CA THR A 86 0.91 6.29 15.29
C THR A 86 0.93 7.40 14.25
N ALA A 87 1.21 7.07 12.98
CA ALA A 87 1.15 8.01 11.86
C ALA A 87 -0.26 8.12 11.23
N CYS A 88 -1.12 7.13 11.51
CA CYS A 88 -2.48 7.08 10.99
C CYS A 88 -3.47 7.84 11.87
N ARG A 89 -3.26 7.82 13.19
CA ARG A 89 -4.17 8.46 14.16
C ARG A 89 -3.41 8.87 15.44
N PRO A 90 -3.22 10.19 15.67
CA PRO A 90 -3.60 11.31 14.77
C PRO A 90 -2.89 11.23 13.41
N PHE A 91 -3.50 11.80 12.37
CA PHE A 91 -2.89 11.83 11.03
C PHE A 91 -1.60 12.64 11.03
N CYS A 92 -0.53 12.05 10.51
CA CYS A 92 0.78 12.70 10.37
C CYS A 92 1.04 13.07 8.90
N TYR A 93 1.54 14.26 8.64
CA TYR A 93 1.84 14.74 7.28
C TYR A 93 3.17 15.49 7.20
N PRO A 94 4.05 15.18 6.23
CA PRO A 94 3.96 14.02 5.34
C PRO A 94 3.99 12.71 6.13
N THR A 95 3.32 11.68 5.61
CA THR A 95 3.14 10.43 6.33
C THR A 95 4.39 9.55 6.21
N PRO A 96 5.03 9.15 7.33
CA PRO A 96 6.15 8.22 7.28
C PRO A 96 5.67 6.82 6.90
N TYR A 97 6.44 6.16 6.02
CA TYR A 97 6.26 4.76 5.70
C TYR A 97 7.51 3.95 6.07
N LEU A 98 7.31 2.69 6.43
CA LEU A 98 8.34 1.77 6.90
C LEU A 98 8.83 0.82 5.81
N LEU A 99 8.01 0.61 4.79
CA LEU A 99 8.27 -0.22 3.62
C LEU A 99 7.28 0.18 2.53
N HIS A 100 7.75 0.22 1.28
CA HIS A 100 6.89 0.42 0.11
C HIS A 100 7.28 -0.58 -0.98
N TYR A 101 6.30 -1.09 -1.70
CA TYR A 101 6.45 -1.93 -2.87
C TYR A 101 5.50 -1.47 -3.96
N SER A 102 6.00 -1.37 -5.16
CA SER A 102 5.20 -1.26 -6.39
C SER A 102 5.91 -2.00 -7.50
N GLN A 103 5.24 -2.21 -8.61
CA GLN A 103 5.82 -2.90 -9.76
C GLN A 103 7.07 -2.18 -10.30
N SER A 104 7.15 -0.86 -10.17
CA SER A 104 8.33 -0.06 -10.56
C SER A 104 9.60 -0.43 -9.77
N TYR A 105 9.46 -0.94 -8.55
CA TYR A 105 10.57 -1.38 -7.70
C TYR A 105 10.84 -2.89 -7.76
N GLN A 106 10.06 -3.65 -8.54
CA GLN A 106 10.16 -5.11 -8.61
C GLN A 106 11.56 -5.58 -9.00
N LYS A 107 12.19 -4.92 -9.98
CA LYS A 107 13.55 -5.25 -10.43
C LYS A 107 14.55 -5.04 -9.31
N GLN A 108 14.53 -3.91 -8.66
CA GLN A 108 15.42 -3.55 -7.57
C GLN A 108 15.34 -4.54 -6.40
N PHE A 109 14.12 -4.89 -5.97
CA PHE A 109 13.93 -5.91 -4.93
C PHE A 109 14.36 -7.30 -5.37
N THR A 110 14.25 -7.64 -6.66
CA THR A 110 14.72 -8.92 -7.19
C THR A 110 16.25 -9.00 -7.19
N GLU A 111 16.94 -7.89 -7.48
CA GLU A 111 18.40 -7.83 -7.54
C GLU A 111 19.06 -7.75 -6.16
N ASP A 112 18.48 -6.99 -5.22
CA ASP A 112 19.04 -6.79 -3.87
C ASP A 112 17.90 -6.66 -2.83
N LEU A 113 17.27 -7.78 -2.50
CA LEU A 113 16.13 -7.82 -1.56
C LEU A 113 16.50 -7.23 -0.19
N ASP A 114 17.63 -7.67 0.37
CA ASP A 114 18.03 -7.26 1.73
C ASP A 114 18.42 -5.79 1.80
N GLY A 115 19.15 -5.30 0.78
CA GLY A 115 19.56 -3.91 0.71
C GLY A 115 18.35 -2.98 0.51
N TRP A 116 17.43 -3.33 -0.38
CA TRP A 116 16.23 -2.53 -0.62
C TRP A 116 15.26 -2.56 0.57
N CYS A 117 15.07 -3.70 1.24
CA CYS A 117 14.29 -3.76 2.46
C CYS A 117 14.84 -2.87 3.59
N ARG A 118 16.17 -2.68 3.66
CA ARG A 118 16.79 -1.75 4.62
C ARG A 118 16.58 -0.29 4.25
N ARG A 119 16.68 0.05 2.97
CA ARG A 119 16.66 1.44 2.49
C ARG A 119 15.26 1.96 2.22
N MET A 120 14.29 1.07 1.92
CA MET A 120 12.95 1.45 1.53
C MET A 120 12.12 1.89 2.75
N ASN A 121 12.33 3.12 3.16
CA ASN A 121 11.54 3.85 4.14
C ASN A 121 11.69 5.35 3.86
N GLY A 122 10.75 6.15 4.33
CA GLY A 122 10.77 7.58 4.10
C GLY A 122 9.47 8.25 4.50
N VAL A 123 9.15 9.32 3.82
CA VAL A 123 7.86 10.01 3.95
C VAL A 123 7.17 10.05 2.58
N ASP A 124 5.85 9.99 2.61
CA ASP A 124 5.01 10.01 1.43
C ASP A 124 3.89 11.03 1.62
N TYR A 125 3.79 11.96 0.68
CA TYR A 125 2.76 13.00 0.67
C TYR A 125 1.42 12.47 0.14
N ASP A 126 1.45 11.44 -0.71
CA ASP A 126 0.26 10.89 -1.39
C ASP A 126 -0.56 10.01 -0.47
N LEU A 127 0.02 9.56 0.64
CA LEU A 127 -0.73 8.84 1.68
C LEU A 127 -1.88 9.65 2.28
N ALA A 128 -1.86 11.00 2.19
CA ALA A 128 -3.00 11.83 2.56
C ALA A 128 -4.23 11.54 1.68
N ALA A 129 -4.05 11.40 0.36
CA ALA A 129 -5.10 11.01 -0.55
C ALA A 129 -5.52 9.56 -0.30
N HIS A 130 -4.58 8.63 -0.16
CA HIS A 130 -4.85 7.22 0.08
C HIS A 130 -5.66 6.99 1.37
N PHE A 131 -5.29 7.63 2.49
CA PHE A 131 -6.03 7.52 3.75
C PHE A 131 -7.44 8.10 3.64
N THR A 132 -7.61 9.19 2.88
CA THR A 132 -8.93 9.77 2.61
C THR A 132 -9.80 8.79 1.85
N VAL A 133 -9.28 8.18 0.79
CA VAL A 133 -9.98 7.15 -0.01
C VAL A 133 -10.31 5.92 0.84
N ILE A 134 -9.39 5.44 1.66
CA ILE A 134 -9.62 4.30 2.57
C ILE A 134 -10.77 4.61 3.54
N ARG A 135 -10.81 5.81 4.11
CA ARG A 135 -11.88 6.20 5.03
C ARG A 135 -13.25 6.29 4.37
N GLN A 136 -13.31 6.63 3.09
CA GLN A 136 -14.56 6.79 2.33
C GLN A 136 -15.08 5.48 1.76
N ALA A 137 -14.21 4.66 1.20
CA ALA A 137 -14.58 3.50 0.41
C ALA A 137 -13.61 2.32 0.50
N GLY A 138 -12.63 2.35 1.40
CA GLY A 138 -11.70 1.25 1.61
C GLY A 138 -12.38 0.03 2.21
N ILE A 139 -11.74 -1.11 2.04
CA ILE A 139 -12.17 -2.40 2.58
C ILE A 139 -11.14 -2.88 3.62
N CYS A 140 -11.60 -3.06 4.86
CA CYS A 140 -10.79 -3.74 5.87
C CYS A 140 -10.75 -5.24 5.54
N LEU A 141 -9.59 -5.74 5.13
CA LEU A 141 -9.39 -7.14 4.77
C LEU A 141 -9.17 -8.02 6.00
N CYS A 142 -8.41 -7.51 6.97
CA CYS A 142 -8.21 -8.12 8.28
C CYS A 142 -7.76 -7.07 9.30
N GLY A 143 -7.95 -7.34 10.57
CA GLY A 143 -7.51 -6.49 11.68
C GLY A 143 -8.60 -5.52 12.18
N LYS A 144 -8.18 -4.36 12.67
CA LYS A 144 -9.07 -3.36 13.29
C LYS A 144 -9.91 -2.62 12.23
N PRO A 145 -11.15 -2.19 12.58
CA PRO A 145 -11.98 -1.39 11.66
C PRO A 145 -11.29 -0.10 11.21
N ILE A 146 -11.54 0.33 9.97
CA ILE A 146 -10.96 1.55 9.37
C ILE A 146 -11.10 2.76 10.28
N ALA A 147 -12.30 3.00 10.84
CA ALA A 147 -12.57 4.14 11.70
C ALA A 147 -11.77 4.14 13.02
N ALA A 148 -11.29 2.98 13.47
CA ALA A 148 -10.45 2.87 14.66
C ALA A 148 -8.97 3.17 14.37
N VAL A 149 -8.55 3.00 13.12
CA VAL A 149 -7.13 3.09 12.71
C VAL A 149 -6.82 4.42 12.04
N PHE A 150 -7.64 4.85 11.09
CA PHE A 150 -7.37 6.07 10.31
C PHE A 150 -8.08 7.29 10.90
N GLY A 151 -7.30 8.28 11.33
CA GLY A 151 -7.78 9.59 11.73
C GLY A 151 -8.30 10.41 10.54
N GLN A 152 -8.91 11.54 10.85
CA GLN A 152 -9.36 12.47 9.82
C GLN A 152 -8.14 13.14 9.18
N VAL A 153 -8.10 13.15 7.84
CA VAL A 153 -7.07 13.86 7.06
C VAL A 153 -7.54 15.29 6.86
N PRO A 154 -6.74 16.31 7.23
CA PRO A 154 -7.06 17.69 6.94
C PRO A 154 -7.23 17.93 5.44
N ARG A 155 -8.22 18.77 5.08
CA ARG A 155 -8.55 19.02 3.67
C ARG A 155 -7.38 19.58 2.87
N GLU A 156 -6.60 20.46 3.47
CA GLU A 156 -5.42 21.06 2.84
C GLU A 156 -4.37 20.00 2.47
N ASN A 157 -4.16 18.99 3.31
CA ASN A 157 -3.22 17.92 3.05
C ASN A 157 -3.70 17.00 1.93
N TYR A 158 -5.01 16.68 1.91
CA TYR A 158 -5.63 15.93 0.83
C TYR A 158 -5.52 16.66 -0.52
N LEU A 159 -5.86 17.96 -0.55
CA LEU A 159 -5.75 18.77 -1.77
C LEU A 159 -4.30 18.91 -2.23
N GLY A 160 -3.36 19.09 -1.30
CA GLY A 160 -1.92 19.15 -1.58
C GLY A 160 -1.39 17.87 -2.23
N SER A 161 -1.86 16.71 -1.77
CA SER A 161 -1.55 15.40 -2.35
C SER A 161 -2.03 15.33 -3.81
N ILE A 162 -3.31 15.59 -4.07
CA ILE A 162 -3.88 15.54 -5.43
C ILE A 162 -3.19 16.52 -6.38
N CYS A 163 -2.88 17.76 -5.93
CA CYS A 163 -2.21 18.74 -6.78
C CYS A 163 -0.80 18.29 -7.20
N ARG A 164 -0.10 17.54 -6.37
CA ARG A 164 1.21 16.95 -6.72
C ARG A 164 1.05 15.89 -7.78
N ASP A 165 0.12 14.96 -7.61
CA ASP A 165 -0.16 13.91 -8.59
C ASP A 165 -0.47 14.48 -9.98
N VAL A 166 -1.19 15.61 -10.04
CA VAL A 166 -1.50 16.30 -11.31
C VAL A 166 -0.26 16.98 -11.90
N GLN A 167 0.62 17.53 -11.10
CA GLN A 167 1.86 18.18 -11.57
C GLN A 167 2.91 17.17 -12.05
N ASP A 168 2.98 16.01 -11.42
CA ASP A 168 3.90 14.93 -11.75
C ASP A 168 3.37 14.01 -12.86
N ALA A 169 2.09 14.14 -13.23
CA ALA A 169 1.51 13.40 -14.35
C ALA A 169 2.18 13.82 -15.67
N PRO A 170 2.72 12.88 -16.47
CA PRO A 170 3.29 13.22 -17.77
C PRO A 170 2.21 13.86 -18.63
N VAL A 171 2.45 15.10 -19.05
CA VAL A 171 1.57 15.79 -20.02
C VAL A 171 1.71 15.04 -21.34
N GLN A 172 0.80 14.12 -21.63
CA GLN A 172 0.60 13.61 -22.97
C GLN A 172 -0.03 14.73 -23.79
N ILE A 173 0.81 15.50 -24.46
CA ILE A 173 0.35 16.41 -25.51
C ILE A 173 -0.15 15.49 -26.61
N LEU A 174 -1.46 15.42 -26.77
CA LEU A 174 -2.09 14.85 -27.95
C LEU A 174 -1.87 15.86 -29.07
N ASP A 175 -0.78 15.71 -29.81
CA ASP A 175 -0.63 16.31 -31.12
C ASP A 175 -1.60 15.57 -32.06
N GLN A 176 -2.71 16.24 -32.38
CA GLN A 176 -3.58 15.92 -33.52
C GLN A 176 -3.12 16.67 -34.75
#